data_cbe25994f15ae18a81ff1c474ca45c03
#
_entry.id   cbe25994f15ae18a81ff1c474ca45c03
#
_cell.length_a   1.000
_cell.length_b   1.000
_cell.length_c   1.000
_cell.angle_alpha   90.00
_cell.angle_beta   90.00
_cell.angle_gamma   90.00
#
_symmetry.space_group_name_H-M   'P 1'
#
loop_
_entity.id
_entity.type
_entity.pdbx_description
1 polymer ?
#
loop_
_entity_poly.entity_id
_entity_poly.type
_entity_poly.pdbx_seq_one_letter_code
_entity_poly.pdbx_strand_id
1 'polypeptide(L)'
;MIFRNYEYFLAIADSGSLTKAAEQLYVSQPSLSQYLKRLETSLGVELFDHKSSPLKLTYTGERYYNYVKKVKQLDENVQKEFRDIQEQTGGRLRLGVAFWRGACLLPDIFPTFHKAYPDIRLELLEGRSSQLESALMNDKIDIAVLNLPRTLHYDKLGCEVLCEERILLAAPTQHPYTQSLLQNCRVLGGHPVAPLDMLRHMPLLLTKPGQNLTHEVTYALNKHQLEPDILLETGNLTTAINLTAQGMGCTFVPEEGAKVCLHPGQVTYFTVDSPDFIWDLGAVYRKDIYLPNIARLFIESIKQQLRGKT
;
A
#
# COMPACT_ATOMS: atom_id res chain seq x y z
N MET A 1 -37.60 8.49 -0.39
CA MET A 1 -36.50 9.27 0.23
C MET A 1 -35.67 8.30 1.10
N ILE A 2 -34.99 7.34 0.41
CA ILE A 2 -34.26 6.20 1.00
C ILE A 2 -32.89 6.63 1.59
N PHE A 3 -32.41 7.85 1.27
CA PHE A 3 -31.06 8.32 1.54
C PHE A 3 -30.86 9.07 2.88
N ARG A 4 -31.91 9.24 3.69
CA ARG A 4 -31.74 9.82 5.03
C ARG A 4 -31.53 8.66 6.04
N ASN A 5 -30.39 8.69 6.76
CA ASN A 5 -30.03 7.82 7.87
C ASN A 5 -29.52 6.40 7.48
N TYR A 6 -28.90 6.25 6.32
CA TYR A 6 -28.22 4.97 5.97
C TYR A 6 -27.14 4.58 7.01
N GLU A 7 -26.63 5.55 7.75
CA GLU A 7 -25.69 5.33 8.86
C GLU A 7 -26.29 4.45 9.96
N TYR A 8 -27.61 4.55 10.20
CA TYR A 8 -28.30 3.74 11.17
C TYR A 8 -28.27 2.26 10.77
N PHE A 9 -28.55 1.98 9.51
CA PHE A 9 -28.49 0.61 9.00
C PHE A 9 -27.06 0.03 9.09
N LEU A 10 -26.05 0.80 8.70
CA LEU A 10 -24.66 0.37 8.79
C LEU A 10 -24.23 0.10 10.23
N ALA A 11 -24.54 0.99 11.16
CA ALA A 11 -24.20 0.80 12.58
C ALA A 11 -24.85 -0.46 13.18
N ILE A 12 -26.10 -0.78 12.80
CA ILE A 12 -26.75 -2.02 13.22
C ILE A 12 -26.03 -3.23 12.64
N ALA A 13 -25.71 -3.19 11.33
CA ALA A 13 -25.05 -4.29 10.65
C ALA A 13 -23.64 -4.57 11.20
N ASP A 14 -22.87 -3.50 11.43
CA ASP A 14 -21.48 -3.59 11.89
C ASP A 14 -21.39 -4.04 13.36
N SER A 15 -22.32 -3.60 14.22
CA SER A 15 -22.32 -3.95 15.65
C SER A 15 -23.01 -5.30 15.95
N GLY A 16 -23.90 -5.77 15.06
CA GLY A 16 -24.78 -6.93 15.29
C GLY A 16 -25.73 -6.76 16.48
N SER A 17 -26.00 -5.51 16.93
CA SER A 17 -26.80 -5.21 18.11
C SER A 17 -27.45 -3.83 18.03
N LEU A 18 -28.78 -3.78 18.13
CA LEU A 18 -29.51 -2.52 18.17
C LEU A 18 -29.12 -1.62 19.35
N THR A 19 -28.79 -2.22 20.50
CA THR A 19 -28.38 -1.46 21.69
C THR A 19 -27.02 -0.80 21.48
N LYS A 20 -26.01 -1.56 21.03
CA LYS A 20 -24.68 -1.03 20.76
C LYS A 20 -24.70 0.02 19.63
N ALA A 21 -25.48 -0.24 18.57
CA ALA A 21 -25.64 0.73 17.49
C ALA A 21 -26.28 2.04 17.98
N ALA A 22 -27.29 1.93 18.86
CA ALA A 22 -27.97 3.11 19.42
C ALA A 22 -27.02 3.94 20.31
N GLU A 23 -26.20 3.29 21.13
CA GLU A 23 -25.15 3.95 21.95
C GLU A 23 -24.14 4.66 21.04
N GLN A 24 -23.65 3.98 19.99
CA GLN A 24 -22.69 4.53 19.05
C GLN A 24 -23.22 5.75 18.30
N LEU A 25 -24.52 5.77 18.00
CA LEU A 25 -25.18 6.84 17.25
C LEU A 25 -25.79 7.93 18.13
N TYR A 26 -25.68 7.80 19.45
CA TYR A 26 -26.30 8.71 20.42
C TYR A 26 -27.82 8.87 20.26
N VAL A 27 -28.50 7.76 19.95
CA VAL A 27 -29.95 7.71 19.80
C VAL A 27 -30.57 6.66 20.73
N SER A 28 -31.89 6.71 20.93
CA SER A 28 -32.58 5.68 21.70
C SER A 28 -32.73 4.37 20.90
N GLN A 29 -32.56 3.23 21.57
CA GLN A 29 -32.74 1.91 20.94
C GLN A 29 -34.16 1.73 20.32
N PRO A 30 -35.28 2.21 20.95
CA PRO A 30 -36.59 2.17 20.32
C PRO A 30 -36.67 2.95 19.01
N SER A 31 -36.01 4.12 18.91
CA SER A 31 -35.95 4.91 17.67
C SER A 31 -35.25 4.14 16.55
N LEU A 32 -34.13 3.47 16.89
CA LEU A 32 -33.37 2.70 15.92
C LEU A 32 -34.13 1.44 15.46
N SER A 33 -34.83 0.78 16.39
CA SER A 33 -35.71 -0.36 16.09
C SER A 33 -36.88 0.04 15.18
N GLN A 34 -37.47 1.20 15.44
CA GLN A 34 -38.55 1.75 14.60
C GLN A 34 -38.04 2.11 13.21
N TYR A 35 -36.84 2.70 13.12
CA TYR A 35 -36.19 2.95 11.84
C TYR A 35 -36.00 1.67 11.03
N LEU A 36 -35.43 0.62 11.63
CA LEU A 36 -35.19 -0.66 10.94
C LEU A 36 -36.51 -1.26 10.43
N LYS A 37 -37.53 -1.31 11.28
CA LYS A 37 -38.86 -1.81 10.90
C LYS A 37 -39.46 -1.04 9.72
N ARG A 38 -39.37 0.29 9.73
CA ARG A 38 -39.84 1.14 8.62
C ARG A 38 -39.05 0.88 7.33
N LEU A 39 -37.73 0.72 7.43
CA LEU A 39 -36.88 0.42 6.29
C LEU A 39 -37.25 -0.92 5.65
N GLU A 40 -37.34 -2.01 6.44
CA GLU A 40 -37.74 -3.35 5.96
C GLU A 40 -39.15 -3.36 5.38
N THR A 41 -40.08 -2.65 6.02
CA THR A 41 -41.45 -2.49 5.48
C THR A 41 -41.44 -1.76 4.14
N SER A 42 -40.64 -0.70 3.99
CA SER A 42 -40.57 0.08 2.75
C SER A 42 -39.92 -0.70 1.60
N LEU A 43 -39.02 -1.62 1.90
CA LEU A 43 -38.34 -2.47 0.93
C LEU A 43 -39.12 -3.76 0.65
N GLY A 44 -40.07 -4.14 1.52
CA GLY A 44 -40.84 -5.37 1.42
C GLY A 44 -40.03 -6.64 1.70
N VAL A 45 -38.87 -6.52 2.35
CA VAL A 45 -37.96 -7.64 2.67
C VAL A 45 -37.34 -7.47 4.05
N GLU A 46 -37.05 -8.59 4.72
CA GLU A 46 -36.26 -8.60 5.95
C GLU A 46 -34.76 -8.47 5.62
N LEU A 47 -34.09 -7.51 6.25
CA LEU A 47 -32.66 -7.27 6.09
C LEU A 47 -31.85 -7.96 7.18
N PHE A 48 -32.47 -8.25 8.33
CA PHE A 48 -31.85 -8.95 9.46
C PHE A 48 -32.64 -10.19 9.85
N ASP A 49 -31.92 -11.21 10.29
CA ASP A 49 -32.49 -12.36 10.96
C ASP A 49 -32.78 -12.01 12.43
N HIS A 50 -34.01 -11.61 12.72
CA HIS A 50 -34.48 -11.22 14.05
C HIS A 50 -34.45 -12.34 15.11
N LYS A 51 -34.20 -13.60 14.70
CA LYS A 51 -34.06 -14.74 15.61
C LYS A 51 -32.65 -15.01 16.04
N SER A 52 -31.67 -14.41 15.36
CA SER A 52 -30.25 -14.60 15.66
C SER A 52 -29.76 -13.66 16.76
N SER A 53 -28.87 -14.15 17.61
CA SER A 53 -28.11 -13.34 18.59
C SER A 53 -26.65 -13.74 18.54
N PRO A 54 -25.70 -12.87 18.10
CA PRO A 54 -25.94 -11.49 17.60
C PRO A 54 -26.81 -11.42 16.35
N LEU A 55 -27.40 -10.24 16.12
CA LEU A 55 -28.24 -9.95 14.96
C LEU A 55 -27.39 -10.09 13.67
N LYS A 56 -27.87 -10.92 12.72
CA LYS A 56 -27.16 -11.20 11.47
C LYS A 56 -27.94 -10.67 10.27
N LEU A 57 -27.20 -10.27 9.23
CA LEU A 57 -27.82 -9.91 7.95
C LEU A 57 -28.44 -11.16 7.28
N THR A 58 -29.58 -10.98 6.65
CA THR A 58 -30.13 -11.95 5.68
C THR A 58 -29.36 -11.83 4.37
N TYR A 59 -29.58 -12.72 3.41
CA TYR A 59 -29.03 -12.58 2.06
C TYR A 59 -29.40 -11.22 1.42
N THR A 60 -30.65 -10.80 1.56
CA THR A 60 -31.13 -9.50 1.10
C THR A 60 -30.47 -8.36 1.87
N GLY A 61 -30.23 -8.54 3.17
CA GLY A 61 -29.49 -7.62 4.02
C GLY A 61 -28.05 -7.42 3.58
N GLU A 62 -27.34 -8.49 3.21
CA GLU A 62 -25.97 -8.38 2.68
C GLU A 62 -25.92 -7.61 1.34
N ARG A 63 -26.90 -7.87 0.46
CA ARG A 63 -27.02 -7.10 -0.80
C ARG A 63 -27.29 -5.63 -0.54
N TYR A 64 -28.18 -5.33 0.40
CA TYR A 64 -28.50 -3.97 0.80
C TYR A 64 -27.33 -3.28 1.51
N TYR A 65 -26.58 -4.00 2.36
CA TYR A 65 -25.36 -3.50 3.00
C TYR A 65 -24.31 -3.05 1.97
N ASN A 66 -24.06 -3.86 0.96
CA ASN A 66 -23.13 -3.52 -0.11
C ASN A 66 -23.60 -2.31 -0.94
N TYR A 67 -24.91 -2.19 -1.15
CA TYR A 67 -25.50 -1.02 -1.81
C TYR A 67 -25.32 0.24 -0.98
N VAL A 68 -25.67 0.19 0.30
CA VAL A 68 -25.56 1.34 1.22
C VAL A 68 -24.11 1.81 1.39
N LYS A 69 -23.14 0.88 1.42
CA LYS A 69 -21.72 1.24 1.40
C LYS A 69 -21.33 2.06 0.18
N LYS A 70 -21.82 1.69 -1.00
CA LYS A 70 -21.57 2.47 -2.22
C LYS A 70 -22.21 3.86 -2.17
N VAL A 71 -23.42 3.96 -1.64
CA VAL A 71 -24.10 5.26 -1.45
C VAL A 71 -23.31 6.15 -0.50
N LYS A 72 -22.89 5.62 0.65
CA LYS A 72 -22.03 6.34 1.59
C LYS A 72 -20.75 6.84 0.93
N GLN A 73 -20.11 6.01 0.12
CA GLN A 73 -18.91 6.34 -0.61
C GLN A 73 -19.13 7.50 -1.60
N LEU A 74 -20.25 7.48 -2.33
CA LEU A 74 -20.60 8.56 -3.26
C LEU A 74 -20.83 9.89 -2.51
N ASP A 75 -21.50 9.84 -1.37
CA ASP A 75 -21.75 11.00 -0.52
C ASP A 75 -20.44 11.60 0.03
N GLU A 76 -19.55 10.75 0.54
CA GLU A 76 -18.21 11.16 1.00
C GLU A 76 -17.38 11.80 -0.12
N ASN A 77 -17.48 11.28 -1.36
CA ASN A 77 -16.77 11.83 -2.51
C ASN A 77 -17.27 13.23 -2.88
N VAL A 78 -18.56 13.42 -2.90
CA VAL A 78 -19.17 14.75 -3.13
C VAL A 78 -18.74 15.75 -2.05
N GLN A 79 -18.67 15.32 -0.79
CA GLN A 79 -18.19 16.17 0.31
C GLN A 79 -16.68 16.52 0.16
N LYS A 80 -15.87 15.62 -0.38
CA LYS A 80 -14.46 15.91 -0.71
C LYS A 80 -14.38 16.98 -1.81
N GLU A 81 -15.15 16.81 -2.88
CA GLU A 81 -15.21 17.75 -3.99
C GLU A 81 -15.69 19.14 -3.55
N PHE A 82 -16.72 19.22 -2.70
CA PHE A 82 -17.21 20.49 -2.18
C PHE A 82 -16.16 21.22 -1.33
N ARG A 83 -15.37 20.50 -0.55
CA ARG A 83 -14.25 21.11 0.21
C ARG A 83 -13.19 21.69 -0.72
N ASP A 84 -12.84 20.97 -1.78
CA ASP A 84 -11.86 21.45 -2.75
C ASP A 84 -12.37 22.67 -3.52
N ILE A 85 -13.68 22.71 -3.87
CA ILE A 85 -14.32 23.88 -4.50
C ILE A 85 -14.30 25.10 -3.57
N GLN A 86 -14.38 24.89 -2.26
CA GLN A 86 -14.29 25.96 -1.25
C GLN A 86 -12.85 26.37 -0.92
N GLU A 87 -11.86 25.86 -1.67
CA GLU A 87 -10.42 26.11 -1.46
C GLU A 87 -9.93 25.81 -0.04
N GLN A 88 -10.62 24.89 0.65
CA GLN A 88 -10.20 24.47 1.98
C GLN A 88 -9.00 23.51 1.87
N THR A 89 -7.84 23.98 2.30
CA THR A 89 -6.58 23.21 2.28
C THR A 89 -6.44 22.22 3.44
N GLY A 90 -7.43 22.16 4.33
CA GLY A 90 -7.46 21.23 5.47
C GLY A 90 -8.17 19.92 5.13
N GLY A 91 -7.97 18.92 5.98
CA GLY A 91 -8.69 17.66 5.87
C GLY A 91 -7.85 16.44 6.19
N ARG A 92 -8.26 15.29 5.66
CA ARG A 92 -7.63 14.01 5.90
C ARG A 92 -7.16 13.40 4.58
N LEU A 93 -5.88 12.99 4.53
CA LEU A 93 -5.31 12.19 3.46
C LEU A 93 -5.05 10.77 3.98
N ARG A 94 -5.70 9.76 3.40
CA ARG A 94 -5.49 8.36 3.71
C ARG A 94 -4.48 7.78 2.72
N LEU A 95 -3.24 7.57 3.18
CA LEU A 95 -2.12 7.11 2.37
C LEU A 95 -1.83 5.63 2.63
N GLY A 96 -1.77 4.83 1.57
CA GLY A 96 -1.24 3.46 1.61
C GLY A 96 0.22 3.41 1.17
N VAL A 97 1.06 2.66 1.90
CA VAL A 97 2.48 2.52 1.55
C VAL A 97 3.03 1.18 2.04
N ALA A 98 4.04 0.61 1.36
CA ALA A 98 4.76 -0.54 1.89
C ALA A 98 5.58 -0.14 3.13
N PHE A 99 5.69 -1.04 4.15
CA PHE A 99 6.38 -0.75 5.42
C PHE A 99 7.77 -0.12 5.24
N TRP A 100 8.63 -0.74 4.43
CA TRP A 100 9.97 -0.24 4.18
C TRP A 100 9.94 1.08 3.39
N ARG A 101 8.97 1.24 2.47
CA ARG A 101 8.80 2.46 1.67
C ARG A 101 8.38 3.63 2.55
N GLY A 102 7.45 3.40 3.48
CA GLY A 102 7.04 4.40 4.46
C GLY A 102 8.24 4.91 5.28
N ALA A 103 9.09 4.00 5.76
CA ALA A 103 10.28 4.34 6.52
C ALA A 103 11.33 5.14 5.73
N CYS A 104 11.42 4.95 4.40
CA CYS A 104 12.38 5.68 3.56
C CYS A 104 11.83 6.98 2.97
N LEU A 105 10.54 6.99 2.61
CA LEU A 105 9.94 8.07 1.82
C LEU A 105 9.35 9.18 2.70
N LEU A 106 8.59 8.80 3.74
CA LEU A 106 7.86 9.77 4.54
C LEU A 106 8.75 10.74 5.33
N PRO A 107 9.88 10.34 5.91
CA PRO A 107 10.79 11.26 6.58
C PRO A 107 11.33 12.36 5.66
N ASP A 108 11.50 12.06 4.39
CA ASP A 108 12.03 13.01 3.39
C ASP A 108 10.95 14.00 2.89
N ILE A 109 9.67 13.62 2.93
CA ILE A 109 8.58 14.36 2.28
C ILE A 109 7.65 15.00 3.31
N PHE A 110 7.20 14.23 4.29
CA PHE A 110 6.11 14.64 5.18
C PHE A 110 6.43 15.89 6.03
N PRO A 111 7.65 16.11 6.53
CA PRO A 111 7.98 17.33 7.30
C PRO A 111 7.75 18.61 6.49
N THR A 112 8.19 18.63 5.22
CA THR A 112 8.01 19.78 4.32
C THR A 112 6.55 19.93 3.92
N PHE A 113 5.86 18.83 3.61
CA PHE A 113 4.44 18.83 3.29
C PHE A 113 3.59 19.34 4.45
N HIS A 114 3.82 18.83 5.66
CA HIS A 114 3.07 19.26 6.85
C HIS A 114 3.31 20.74 7.21
N LYS A 115 4.53 21.26 6.99
CA LYS A 115 4.82 22.67 7.17
C LYS A 115 4.03 23.56 6.18
N ALA A 116 3.86 23.10 4.93
CA ALA A 116 3.10 23.82 3.92
C ALA A 116 1.57 23.69 4.14
N TYR A 117 1.12 22.58 4.69
CA TYR A 117 -0.30 22.24 4.88
C TYR A 117 -0.54 21.70 6.30
N PRO A 118 -0.47 22.55 7.35
CA PRO A 118 -0.51 22.10 8.74
C PRO A 118 -1.87 21.53 9.16
N ASP A 119 -2.96 21.92 8.50
CA ASP A 119 -4.32 21.47 8.78
C ASP A 119 -4.66 20.13 8.14
N ILE A 120 -3.70 19.52 7.42
CA ILE A 120 -3.85 18.21 6.81
C ILE A 120 -3.45 17.11 7.80
N ARG A 121 -4.39 16.22 8.11
CA ARG A 121 -4.11 14.99 8.86
C ARG A 121 -3.76 13.86 7.89
N LEU A 122 -2.56 13.29 8.03
CA LEU A 122 -2.17 12.08 7.33
C LEU A 122 -2.60 10.85 8.15
N GLU A 123 -3.36 9.95 7.51
CA GLU A 123 -3.65 8.61 8.03
C GLU A 123 -2.93 7.58 7.18
N LEU A 124 -2.06 6.80 7.82
CA LEU A 124 -1.19 5.86 7.14
C LEU A 124 -1.72 4.44 7.25
N LEU A 125 -1.83 3.75 6.13
CA LEU A 125 -2.02 2.31 6.05
C LEU A 125 -0.76 1.68 5.48
N GLU A 126 -0.07 0.90 6.29
CA GLU A 126 1.10 0.16 5.85
C GLU A 126 0.73 -1.29 5.54
N GLY A 127 1.26 -1.81 4.43
CA GLY A 127 0.92 -3.17 4.01
C GLY A 127 1.62 -3.63 2.74
N ARG A 128 1.29 -4.84 2.29
CA ARG A 128 1.74 -5.38 1.00
C ARG A 128 0.95 -4.74 -0.15
N SER A 129 1.52 -4.73 -1.35
CA SER A 129 0.86 -4.14 -2.54
C SER A 129 -0.56 -4.66 -2.76
N SER A 130 -0.82 -5.97 -2.62
CA SER A 130 -2.16 -6.55 -2.75
C SER A 130 -3.15 -6.09 -1.68
N GLN A 131 -2.67 -5.84 -0.45
CA GLN A 131 -3.49 -5.29 0.63
C GLN A 131 -3.82 -3.82 0.38
N LEU A 132 -2.85 -3.05 -0.12
CA LEU A 132 -3.03 -1.64 -0.48
C LEU A 132 -3.97 -1.49 -1.67
N GLU A 133 -3.86 -2.35 -2.68
CA GLU A 133 -4.79 -2.41 -3.80
C GLU A 133 -6.22 -2.73 -3.33
N SER A 134 -6.37 -3.75 -2.47
CA SER A 134 -7.66 -4.05 -1.85
C SER A 134 -8.20 -2.88 -1.01
N ALA A 135 -7.33 -2.16 -0.32
CA ALA A 135 -7.72 -0.99 0.47
C ALA A 135 -8.20 0.17 -0.41
N LEU A 136 -7.55 0.42 -1.57
CA LEU A 136 -8.03 1.34 -2.60
C LEU A 136 -9.42 0.95 -3.11
N MET A 137 -9.57 -0.32 -3.52
CA MET A 137 -10.84 -0.85 -4.05
C MET A 137 -11.99 -0.76 -3.05
N ASN A 138 -11.70 -0.83 -1.75
CA ASN A 138 -12.67 -0.71 -0.66
C ASN A 138 -12.75 0.69 -0.05
N ASP A 139 -12.17 1.70 -0.68
CA ASP A 139 -12.14 3.11 -0.24
C ASP A 139 -11.61 3.32 1.20
N LYS A 140 -10.70 2.47 1.62
CA LYS A 140 -10.01 2.60 2.91
C LYS A 140 -8.86 3.60 2.86
N ILE A 141 -8.28 3.82 1.68
CA ILE A 141 -7.22 4.79 1.40
C ILE A 141 -7.56 5.59 0.14
N ASP A 142 -7.05 6.80 0.06
CA ASP A 142 -7.27 7.71 -1.08
C ASP A 142 -6.25 7.46 -2.19
N ILE A 143 -5.00 7.26 -1.80
CA ILE A 143 -3.88 6.93 -2.69
C ILE A 143 -3.00 5.84 -2.08
N ALA A 144 -2.29 5.11 -2.93
CA ALA A 144 -1.21 4.22 -2.51
C ALA A 144 0.08 4.56 -3.27
N VAL A 145 1.20 4.63 -2.55
CA VAL A 145 2.53 4.75 -3.15
C VAL A 145 3.21 3.39 -3.10
N LEU A 146 3.38 2.79 -4.26
CA LEU A 146 3.93 1.43 -4.38
C LEU A 146 4.68 1.25 -5.70
N ASN A 147 5.59 0.29 -5.73
CA ASN A 147 6.17 -0.15 -6.99
C ASN A 147 5.07 -0.86 -7.79
N LEU A 148 4.89 -0.42 -9.04
CA LEU A 148 3.77 -0.85 -9.87
C LEU A 148 3.89 -2.34 -10.22
N PRO A 149 3.01 -3.20 -9.73
CA PRO A 149 3.04 -4.61 -10.08
C PRO A 149 2.51 -4.80 -11.51
N ARG A 150 3.05 -5.79 -12.23
CA ARG A 150 2.56 -6.17 -13.56
C ARG A 150 1.08 -6.59 -13.57
N THR A 151 0.57 -7.03 -12.41
CA THR A 151 -0.79 -7.54 -12.20
C THR A 151 -1.77 -6.49 -11.65
N LEU A 152 -1.41 -5.20 -11.65
CA LEU A 152 -2.30 -4.14 -11.17
C LEU A 152 -3.59 -4.09 -12.00
N HIS A 153 -4.74 -3.88 -11.34
CA HIS A 153 -6.04 -3.74 -11.99
C HIS A 153 -6.19 -2.37 -12.68
N TYR A 154 -5.48 -2.17 -13.78
CA TYR A 154 -5.47 -0.91 -14.55
C TYR A 154 -6.83 -0.51 -15.15
N ASP A 155 -7.79 -1.41 -15.20
CA ASP A 155 -9.17 -1.12 -15.60
C ASP A 155 -9.88 -0.20 -14.58
N LYS A 156 -9.61 -0.36 -13.29
CA LYS A 156 -10.24 0.36 -12.17
C LYS A 156 -9.34 1.37 -11.49
N LEU A 157 -8.03 1.13 -11.54
CA LEU A 157 -7.03 1.96 -10.88
C LEU A 157 -6.33 2.86 -11.89
N GLY A 158 -6.22 4.14 -11.55
CA GLY A 158 -5.30 5.08 -12.17
C GLY A 158 -3.94 4.97 -11.50
N CYS A 159 -2.90 5.17 -12.29
CA CYS A 159 -1.56 5.29 -11.73
C CYS A 159 -0.84 6.48 -12.36
N GLU A 160 0.00 7.11 -11.58
CA GLU A 160 0.89 8.17 -11.98
C GLU A 160 2.30 7.74 -11.63
N VAL A 161 3.14 7.53 -12.66
CA VAL A 161 4.53 7.13 -12.45
C VAL A 161 5.27 8.29 -11.81
N LEU A 162 5.95 8.01 -10.70
CA LEU A 162 6.72 8.97 -9.91
C LEU A 162 8.19 8.97 -10.32
N CYS A 163 8.78 7.79 -10.43
CA CYS A 163 10.12 7.57 -10.97
C CYS A 163 10.32 6.10 -11.35
N GLU A 164 11.35 5.87 -12.17
CA GLU A 164 11.93 4.55 -12.36
C GLU A 164 12.90 4.26 -11.21
N GLU A 165 12.94 3.03 -10.73
CA GLU A 165 13.79 2.60 -9.62
C GLU A 165 14.43 1.26 -9.94
N ARG A 166 15.70 1.08 -9.57
CA ARG A 166 16.41 -0.19 -9.71
C ARG A 166 16.12 -1.15 -8.57
N ILE A 167 16.14 -2.43 -8.89
CA ILE A 167 16.25 -3.51 -7.91
C ILE A 167 17.73 -3.88 -7.85
N LEU A 168 18.37 -3.60 -6.73
CA LEU A 168 19.77 -3.88 -6.49
C LEU A 168 19.96 -5.26 -5.86
N LEU A 169 21.08 -5.90 -6.14
CA LEU A 169 21.53 -7.08 -5.42
C LEU A 169 22.45 -6.64 -4.27
N ALA A 170 22.01 -6.86 -3.04
CA ALA A 170 22.76 -6.59 -1.83
C ALA A 170 23.55 -7.81 -1.41
N ALA A 171 24.84 -7.66 -1.18
CA ALA A 171 25.73 -8.75 -0.77
C ALA A 171 26.65 -8.34 0.39
N PRO A 172 27.11 -9.29 1.24
CA PRO A 172 28.05 -8.99 2.32
C PRO A 172 29.34 -8.42 1.76
N THR A 173 29.75 -7.24 2.22
CA THR A 173 30.97 -6.58 1.71
C THR A 173 32.22 -7.45 1.90
N GLN A 174 32.33 -8.16 3.00
CA GLN A 174 33.52 -8.97 3.34
C GLN A 174 33.53 -10.36 2.68
N HIS A 175 32.47 -10.74 1.95
CA HIS A 175 32.45 -12.04 1.28
C HIS A 175 33.54 -12.10 0.18
N PRO A 176 34.36 -13.18 0.09
CA PRO A 176 35.48 -13.26 -0.86
C PRO A 176 35.07 -12.98 -2.32
N TYR A 177 33.92 -13.50 -2.74
CA TYR A 177 33.41 -13.27 -4.09
C TYR A 177 33.01 -11.81 -4.32
N THR A 178 32.38 -11.15 -3.33
CA THR A 178 32.06 -9.72 -3.38
C THR A 178 33.33 -8.89 -3.55
N GLN A 179 34.36 -9.17 -2.76
CA GLN A 179 35.65 -8.49 -2.85
C GLN A 179 36.32 -8.69 -4.22
N SER A 180 36.26 -9.90 -4.76
CA SER A 180 36.79 -10.21 -6.10
C SER A 180 36.07 -9.41 -7.20
N LEU A 181 34.76 -9.32 -7.14
CA LEU A 181 33.99 -8.50 -8.11
C LEU A 181 34.37 -7.03 -8.04
N LEU A 182 34.55 -6.47 -6.84
CA LEU A 182 34.86 -5.04 -6.66
C LEU A 182 36.20 -4.61 -7.25
N GLN A 183 37.16 -5.54 -7.45
CA GLN A 183 38.46 -5.21 -8.00
C GLN A 183 38.41 -4.75 -9.47
N ASN A 184 37.46 -5.27 -10.27
CA ASN A 184 37.38 -5.02 -11.71
C ASN A 184 35.96 -4.76 -12.23
N CYS A 185 35.03 -4.28 -11.38
CA CYS A 185 33.68 -4.03 -11.82
C CYS A 185 33.51 -2.70 -12.55
N ARG A 186 32.63 -2.65 -13.52
CA ARG A 186 32.10 -1.38 -14.05
C ARG A 186 31.07 -0.80 -13.08
N VAL A 187 30.81 0.48 -13.19
CA VAL A 187 29.77 1.17 -12.39
C VAL A 187 28.61 1.56 -13.30
N LEU A 188 27.40 1.29 -12.86
CA LEU A 188 26.16 1.67 -13.55
C LEU A 188 25.17 2.21 -12.52
N GLY A 189 24.66 3.44 -12.73
CA GLY A 189 23.71 4.05 -11.80
C GLY A 189 24.28 4.29 -10.39
N GLY A 190 25.59 4.56 -10.28
CA GLY A 190 26.25 4.80 -9.00
C GLY A 190 26.65 3.55 -8.21
N HIS A 191 26.29 2.34 -8.70
CA HIS A 191 26.60 1.07 -8.06
C HIS A 191 27.51 0.20 -8.94
N PRO A 192 28.40 -0.62 -8.34
CA PRO A 192 29.13 -1.64 -9.08
C PRO A 192 28.16 -2.61 -9.74
N VAL A 193 28.53 -3.14 -10.90
CA VAL A 193 27.71 -4.12 -11.62
C VAL A 193 28.09 -5.53 -11.22
N ALA A 194 27.13 -6.35 -10.83
CA ALA A 194 27.32 -7.79 -10.62
C ALA A 194 26.60 -8.60 -11.69
N PRO A 195 27.21 -9.72 -12.13
CA PRO A 195 26.49 -10.71 -12.91
C PRO A 195 25.51 -11.48 -12.01
N LEU A 196 24.39 -11.91 -12.57
CA LEU A 196 23.44 -12.77 -11.84
C LEU A 196 24.04 -14.11 -11.39
N ASP A 197 25.12 -14.54 -12.06
CA ASP A 197 25.88 -15.75 -11.68
C ASP A 197 26.43 -15.68 -10.24
N MET A 198 26.53 -14.50 -9.67
CA MET A 198 26.83 -14.26 -8.25
C MET A 198 25.96 -15.11 -7.32
N LEU A 199 24.70 -15.39 -7.68
CA LEU A 199 23.76 -16.21 -6.92
C LEU A 199 24.18 -17.68 -6.80
N ARG A 200 25.15 -18.15 -7.60
CA ARG A 200 25.74 -19.48 -7.46
C ARG A 200 26.78 -19.56 -6.35
N HIS A 201 27.25 -18.43 -5.85
CA HIS A 201 28.37 -18.34 -4.91
C HIS A 201 27.95 -18.00 -3.49
N MET A 202 26.69 -17.59 -3.31
CA MET A 202 26.15 -17.32 -1.98
C MET A 202 24.63 -17.53 -1.96
N PRO A 203 24.07 -17.97 -0.84
CA PRO A 203 22.64 -18.23 -0.73
C PRO A 203 21.83 -16.94 -0.79
N LEU A 204 20.57 -17.05 -1.21
CA LEU A 204 19.63 -15.96 -1.34
C LEU A 204 18.70 -15.88 -0.11
N LEU A 205 18.60 -14.70 0.45
CA LEU A 205 17.59 -14.34 1.44
C LEU A 205 16.47 -13.63 0.70
N LEU A 206 15.30 -14.25 0.60
CA LEU A 206 14.21 -13.73 -0.22
C LEU A 206 13.08 -13.20 0.66
N THR A 207 12.33 -12.22 0.15
CA THR A 207 11.05 -11.87 0.78
C THR A 207 9.99 -12.92 0.43
N LYS A 208 9.00 -13.13 1.33
CA LYS A 208 7.99 -14.18 1.15
C LYS A 208 7.17 -14.00 -0.13
N PRO A 209 6.67 -15.09 -0.73
CA PRO A 209 5.71 -15.03 -1.82
C PRO A 209 4.52 -14.10 -1.51
N GLY A 210 4.00 -13.41 -2.54
CA GLY A 210 2.94 -12.41 -2.40
C GLY A 210 3.44 -10.98 -2.10
N GLN A 211 4.74 -10.77 -1.99
CA GLN A 211 5.35 -9.45 -2.06
C GLN A 211 5.75 -9.13 -3.50
N ASN A 212 5.56 -7.88 -3.91
CA ASN A 212 5.85 -7.46 -5.28
C ASN A 212 7.33 -7.67 -5.65
N LEU A 213 8.25 -7.33 -4.74
CA LEU A 213 9.68 -7.55 -4.95
C LEU A 213 10.00 -9.02 -5.24
N THR A 214 9.43 -9.95 -4.46
CA THR A 214 9.64 -11.40 -4.68
C THR A 214 9.11 -11.83 -6.03
N HIS A 215 7.93 -11.33 -6.42
CA HIS A 215 7.34 -11.64 -7.72
C HIS A 215 8.24 -11.19 -8.87
N GLU A 216 8.73 -9.96 -8.85
CA GLU A 216 9.62 -9.42 -9.90
C GLU A 216 10.97 -10.14 -9.93
N VAL A 217 11.57 -10.37 -8.77
CA VAL A 217 12.85 -11.11 -8.68
C VAL A 217 12.70 -12.55 -9.19
N THR A 218 11.65 -13.26 -8.75
CA THR A 218 11.42 -14.65 -9.21
C THR A 218 11.13 -14.69 -10.71
N TYR A 219 10.37 -13.74 -11.24
CA TYR A 219 10.15 -13.63 -12.67
C TYR A 219 11.47 -13.44 -13.44
N ALA A 220 12.32 -12.53 -12.99
CA ALA A 220 13.62 -12.26 -13.61
C ALA A 220 14.54 -13.48 -13.52
N LEU A 221 14.63 -14.13 -12.36
CA LEU A 221 15.46 -15.35 -12.18
C LEU A 221 15.00 -16.48 -13.09
N ASN A 222 13.70 -16.73 -13.17
CA ASN A 222 13.14 -17.76 -14.07
C ASN A 222 13.45 -17.46 -15.54
N LYS A 223 13.32 -16.20 -15.97
CA LYS A 223 13.65 -15.77 -17.33
C LYS A 223 15.12 -16.00 -17.67
N HIS A 224 16.02 -15.84 -16.70
CA HIS A 224 17.45 -16.09 -16.82
C HIS A 224 17.86 -17.54 -16.49
N GLN A 225 16.88 -18.44 -16.27
CA GLN A 225 17.11 -19.87 -15.95
C GLN A 225 18.04 -20.06 -14.74
N LEU A 226 17.87 -19.23 -13.70
CA LEU A 226 18.63 -19.29 -12.47
C LEU A 226 17.78 -19.84 -11.33
N GLU A 227 18.28 -20.88 -10.69
CA GLU A 227 17.72 -21.49 -9.48
C GLU A 227 18.69 -21.26 -8.31
N PRO A 228 18.55 -20.14 -7.57
CA PRO A 228 19.42 -19.85 -6.44
C PRO A 228 19.09 -20.76 -5.25
N ASP A 229 20.09 -21.03 -4.42
CA ASP A 229 19.89 -21.63 -3.11
C ASP A 229 19.20 -20.62 -2.18
N ILE A 230 17.96 -20.89 -1.77
CA ILE A 230 17.18 -20.01 -0.88
C ILE A 230 17.40 -20.45 0.56
N LEU A 231 18.22 -19.70 1.29
CA LEU A 231 18.50 -19.96 2.70
C LEU A 231 17.34 -19.58 3.61
N LEU A 232 16.64 -18.47 3.31
CA LEU A 232 15.59 -17.92 4.16
C LEU A 232 14.55 -17.16 3.34
N GLU A 233 13.28 -17.32 3.73
CA GLU A 233 12.18 -16.46 3.30
C GLU A 233 11.63 -15.65 4.47
N THR A 234 11.64 -14.32 4.37
CA THR A 234 11.15 -13.40 5.41
C THR A 234 10.01 -12.52 4.91
N GLY A 235 9.12 -12.11 5.81
CA GLY A 235 8.06 -11.10 5.52
C GLY A 235 8.57 -9.65 5.52
N ASN A 236 9.82 -9.41 5.92
CA ASN A 236 10.36 -8.08 6.16
C ASN A 236 11.69 -7.86 5.43
N LEU A 237 11.71 -6.89 4.52
CA LEU A 237 12.91 -6.51 3.77
C LEU A 237 14.07 -6.09 4.68
N THR A 238 13.77 -5.35 5.76
CA THR A 238 14.78 -4.91 6.74
C THR A 238 15.50 -6.12 7.37
N THR A 239 14.76 -7.19 7.65
CA THR A 239 15.36 -8.44 8.17
C THR A 239 16.32 -9.06 7.15
N ALA A 240 15.92 -9.17 5.88
CA ALA A 240 16.76 -9.73 4.82
C ALA A 240 18.07 -8.93 4.68
N ILE A 241 17.98 -7.59 4.57
CA ILE A 241 19.16 -6.72 4.42
C ILE A 241 20.11 -6.84 5.62
N ASN A 242 19.58 -6.85 6.84
CA ASN A 242 20.43 -6.91 8.03
C ASN A 242 21.05 -8.28 8.25
N LEU A 243 20.41 -9.38 7.81
CA LEU A 243 21.05 -10.69 7.76
C LEU A 243 22.14 -10.76 6.68
N THR A 244 21.95 -10.10 5.52
CA THR A 244 23.00 -9.91 4.53
C THR A 244 24.20 -9.19 5.12
N ALA A 245 23.98 -8.12 5.89
CA ALA A 245 25.07 -7.42 6.59
C ALA A 245 25.85 -8.33 7.56
N GLN A 246 25.22 -9.35 8.13
CA GLN A 246 25.85 -10.34 8.99
C GLN A 246 26.51 -11.51 8.22
N GLY A 247 26.57 -11.43 6.89
CA GLY A 247 27.25 -12.45 6.08
C GLY A 247 26.43 -13.69 5.75
N MET A 248 25.11 -13.69 6.02
CA MET A 248 24.25 -14.87 5.84
C MET A 248 23.93 -15.20 4.37
N GLY A 249 24.19 -14.29 3.44
CA GLY A 249 23.87 -14.46 2.02
C GLY A 249 23.59 -13.13 1.36
N CYS A 250 23.07 -13.16 0.13
CA CYS A 250 22.66 -11.96 -0.60
C CYS A 250 21.14 -11.80 -0.61
N THR A 251 20.69 -10.60 -0.93
CA THR A 251 19.24 -10.31 -1.08
C THR A 251 19.00 -9.25 -2.16
N PHE A 252 17.81 -9.23 -2.73
CA PHE A 252 17.41 -8.15 -3.62
C PHE A 252 16.69 -7.05 -2.84
N VAL A 253 16.98 -5.80 -3.18
CA VAL A 253 16.41 -4.63 -2.53
C VAL A 253 16.07 -3.55 -3.56
N PRO A 254 14.98 -2.83 -3.42
CA PRO A 254 14.82 -1.58 -4.15
C PRO A 254 15.91 -0.58 -3.76
N GLU A 255 16.34 0.26 -4.68
CA GLU A 255 17.46 1.21 -4.46
C GLU A 255 17.24 2.08 -3.21
N GLU A 256 16.06 2.65 -3.04
CA GLU A 256 15.69 3.39 -1.82
C GLU A 256 15.61 2.49 -0.57
N GLY A 257 15.33 1.20 -0.74
CA GLY A 257 15.27 0.22 0.35
C GLY A 257 16.62 -0.05 1.02
N ALA A 258 17.73 0.30 0.37
CA ALA A 258 19.07 0.23 0.97
C ALA A 258 19.19 1.08 2.25
N LYS A 259 18.38 2.14 2.39
CA LYS A 259 18.37 3.04 3.55
C LYS A 259 17.90 2.39 4.87
N VAL A 260 17.18 1.26 4.81
CA VAL A 260 16.74 0.55 6.03
C VAL A 260 17.80 -0.41 6.59
N CYS A 261 19.00 -0.46 6.01
CA CYS A 261 20.11 -1.23 6.52
C CYS A 261 20.70 -0.57 7.77
N LEU A 262 20.78 -1.33 8.87
CA LEU A 262 21.37 -0.85 10.14
C LEU A 262 22.90 -0.81 10.10
N HIS A 263 23.51 -1.57 9.18
CA HIS A 263 24.97 -1.70 9.03
C HIS A 263 25.39 -1.44 7.57
N PRO A 264 25.21 -0.21 7.04
CA PRO A 264 25.40 0.05 5.61
C PRO A 264 26.82 -0.24 5.11
N GLY A 265 27.84 -0.07 5.95
CA GLY A 265 29.24 -0.41 5.60
C GLY A 265 29.54 -1.91 5.47
N GLN A 266 28.63 -2.79 5.90
CA GLN A 266 28.77 -4.24 5.78
C GLN A 266 28.07 -4.83 4.57
N VAL A 267 27.35 -3.99 3.80
CA VAL A 267 26.61 -4.41 2.60
C VAL A 267 27.10 -3.63 1.38
N THR A 268 27.43 -4.35 0.34
CA THR A 268 27.70 -3.81 -0.99
C THR A 268 26.46 -4.00 -1.86
N TYR A 269 26.01 -2.93 -2.50
CA TYR A 269 24.87 -2.95 -3.40
C TYR A 269 25.36 -2.96 -4.85
N PHE A 270 24.88 -3.90 -5.63
CA PHE A 270 25.22 -4.07 -7.02
C PHE A 270 24.02 -3.79 -7.92
N THR A 271 24.25 -3.09 -9.01
CA THR A 271 23.31 -3.06 -10.13
C THR A 271 23.42 -4.39 -10.90
N VAL A 272 22.30 -4.99 -11.21
CA VAL A 272 22.22 -6.08 -12.18
C VAL A 272 21.97 -5.48 -13.56
N ASP A 273 22.84 -5.79 -14.52
CA ASP A 273 22.73 -5.24 -15.88
C ASP A 273 21.67 -5.99 -16.70
N SER A 274 20.43 -5.78 -16.33
CA SER A 274 19.26 -6.30 -17.02
C SER A 274 18.06 -5.41 -16.79
N PRO A 275 17.24 -5.12 -17.81
CA PRO A 275 16.01 -4.34 -17.66
C PRO A 275 14.95 -5.05 -16.77
N ASP A 276 15.12 -6.33 -16.49
CA ASP A 276 14.21 -7.09 -15.63
C ASP A 276 14.33 -6.66 -14.14
N PHE A 277 15.39 -5.92 -13.77
CA PHE A 277 15.62 -5.39 -12.42
C PHE A 277 15.36 -3.88 -12.33
N ILE A 278 14.48 -3.39 -13.17
CA ILE A 278 13.99 -2.03 -13.18
C ILE A 278 12.47 -2.08 -13.07
N TRP A 279 11.89 -1.25 -12.23
CA TRP A 279 10.46 -1.11 -12.07
C TRP A 279 10.05 0.34 -11.82
N ASP A 280 8.77 0.63 -11.99
CA ASP A 280 8.23 1.97 -11.73
C ASP A 280 7.74 2.09 -10.29
N LEU A 281 8.08 3.17 -9.62
CA LEU A 281 7.38 3.65 -8.44
C LEU A 281 6.20 4.50 -8.91
N GLY A 282 5.01 4.24 -8.40
CA GLY A 282 3.82 4.97 -8.79
C GLY A 282 2.93 5.36 -7.61
N ALA A 283 2.18 6.44 -7.82
CA ALA A 283 1.01 6.79 -7.02
C ALA A 283 -0.22 6.19 -7.69
N VAL A 284 -0.94 5.35 -6.96
CA VAL A 284 -2.10 4.59 -7.44
C VAL A 284 -3.35 5.08 -6.73
N TYR A 285 -4.43 5.26 -7.47
CA TYR A 285 -5.72 5.74 -6.97
C TYR A 285 -6.87 5.15 -7.77
N ARG A 286 -8.09 5.27 -7.30
CA ARG A 286 -9.28 4.82 -8.03
C ARG A 286 -9.67 5.81 -9.12
N LYS A 287 -9.97 5.31 -10.33
CA LYS A 287 -10.43 6.13 -11.47
C LYS A 287 -11.88 6.61 -11.36
N ASP A 288 -12.71 5.83 -10.67
CA ASP A 288 -14.15 6.07 -10.55
C ASP A 288 -14.52 6.92 -9.32
N ILE A 289 -13.52 7.42 -8.59
CA ILE A 289 -13.69 8.27 -7.42
C ILE A 289 -12.94 9.58 -7.63
N TYR A 290 -13.51 10.66 -7.09
CA TYR A 290 -12.83 11.94 -7.05
C TYR A 290 -11.52 11.86 -6.27
N LEU A 291 -10.42 12.22 -6.90
CA LEU A 291 -9.12 12.33 -6.26
C LEU A 291 -9.00 13.72 -5.61
N PRO A 292 -8.99 13.83 -4.27
CA PRO A 292 -8.94 15.11 -3.58
C PRO A 292 -7.69 15.92 -3.95
N ASN A 293 -7.83 17.24 -3.95
CA ASN A 293 -6.71 18.16 -4.26
C ASN A 293 -5.51 17.92 -3.33
N ILE A 294 -5.77 17.66 -2.05
CA ILE A 294 -4.76 17.27 -1.05
C ILE A 294 -3.92 16.04 -1.50
N ALA A 295 -4.55 15.06 -2.12
CA ALA A 295 -3.86 13.87 -2.65
C ALA A 295 -2.96 14.24 -3.84
N ARG A 296 -3.44 15.11 -4.73
CA ARG A 296 -2.64 15.65 -5.85
C ARG A 296 -1.43 16.44 -5.36
N LEU A 297 -1.63 17.33 -4.37
CA LEU A 297 -0.55 18.09 -3.75
C LEU A 297 0.51 17.18 -3.11
N PHE A 298 0.09 16.09 -2.48
CA PHE A 298 1.01 15.13 -1.89
C PHE A 298 1.80 14.36 -2.96
N ILE A 299 1.15 13.95 -4.05
CA ILE A 299 1.80 13.31 -5.22
C ILE A 299 2.85 14.26 -5.82
N GLU A 300 2.51 15.53 -6.00
CA GLU A 300 3.46 16.53 -6.53
C GLU A 300 4.64 16.76 -5.57
N SER A 301 4.41 16.76 -4.25
CA SER A 301 5.49 16.84 -3.26
C SER A 301 6.45 15.66 -3.36
N ILE A 302 5.92 14.44 -3.59
CA ILE A 302 6.77 13.26 -3.84
C ILE A 302 7.62 13.46 -5.09
N LYS A 303 7.01 13.89 -6.21
CA LYS A 303 7.73 14.11 -7.47
C LYS A 303 8.83 15.14 -7.34
N GLN A 304 8.56 16.26 -6.65
CA GLN A 304 9.56 17.30 -6.41
C GLN A 304 10.75 16.77 -5.63
N GLN A 305 10.50 16.00 -4.58
CA GLN A 305 11.54 15.39 -3.75
C GLN A 305 12.39 14.38 -4.54
N LEU A 306 11.76 13.57 -5.40
CA LEU A 306 12.47 12.58 -6.21
C LEU A 306 13.29 13.22 -7.31
N ARG A 307 12.81 14.31 -7.95
CA ARG A 307 13.59 15.07 -8.95
C ARG A 307 14.83 15.76 -8.38
N GLY A 308 14.79 16.16 -7.12
CA GLY A 308 15.94 16.76 -6.44
C GLY A 308 17.07 15.79 -6.10
N LYS A 309 16.85 14.47 -6.28
CA LYS A 309 17.84 13.41 -6.04
C LYS A 309 18.50 12.87 -7.32
N THR A 310 17.97 13.24 -8.48
CA THR A 310 18.54 12.91 -9.80
C THR A 310 19.53 13.99 -10.22
#